data_2bbd792ff62b6d3b635fdef3699b8be6
#
_entry.id   2bbd792ff62b6d3b635fdef3699b8be6
#
_cell.length_a   1.000
_cell.length_b   1.000
_cell.length_c   1.000
_cell.angle_alpha   90.00
_cell.angle_beta   90.00
_cell.angle_gamma   90.00
#
_symmetry.space_group_name_H-M   'P 1'
#
loop_
_entity.id
_entity.type
_entity.pdbx_description
1 polymer ?
#
loop_
_entity_poly.entity_id
_entity_poly.type
_entity_poly.pdbx_seq_one_letter_code
_entity_poly.pdbx_strand_id
1 'polypeptide(L)' 'MAVRLMSEKSELVAVNGVTKFVGVVFADMKTDITDNMTIDGDVLDFGSIAYTKDLEVATCDSTGHWNWI' A
#
# COMPACT_ATOMS: atom_id res chain seq x y z
N MET A 1 -7.68 3.56 13.24
CA MET A 1 -6.59 3.02 12.42
C MET A 1 -5.91 4.15 11.66
N ALA A 2 -4.60 4.15 11.66
CA ALA A 2 -3.81 5.22 11.04
C ALA A 2 -3.70 5.13 9.51
N VAL A 3 -4.03 3.98 8.92
CA VAL A 3 -3.95 3.74 7.48
C VAL A 3 -5.32 3.33 6.95
N ARG A 4 -5.70 3.87 5.80
CA ARG A 4 -6.95 3.46 5.14
C ARG A 4 -6.80 3.48 3.62
N LEU A 5 -7.57 2.62 2.98
CA LEU A 5 -7.61 2.52 1.53
C LEU A 5 -8.48 3.65 0.96
N MET A 6 -7.94 4.38 0.00
CA MET A 6 -8.61 5.53 -0.63
C MET A 6 -9.13 5.23 -2.03
N SER A 7 -8.79 4.07 -2.58
CA SER A 7 -9.26 3.64 -3.90
C SER A 7 -9.85 2.24 -3.80
N GLU A 8 -10.46 1.76 -4.88
CA GLU A 8 -10.82 0.36 -4.98
C GLU A 8 -9.57 -0.48 -5.14
N LYS A 9 -9.63 -1.74 -4.73
CA LYS A 9 -8.56 -2.71 -5.00
C LYS A 9 -8.60 -3.09 -6.47
N SER A 10 -7.47 -2.93 -7.16
CA SER A 10 -7.35 -3.29 -8.58
C SER A 10 -6.18 -4.25 -8.77
N GLU A 11 -6.07 -4.84 -9.96
CA GLU A 11 -4.99 -5.76 -10.31
C GLU A 11 -4.85 -6.89 -9.29
N LEU A 12 -5.97 -7.45 -8.84
CA LEU A 12 -5.99 -8.52 -7.84
C LEU A 12 -5.33 -9.79 -8.39
N VAL A 13 -4.29 -10.25 -7.70
CA VAL A 13 -3.53 -11.46 -8.07
C VAL A 13 -3.35 -12.32 -6.84
N ALA A 14 -3.70 -13.62 -6.95
CA ALA A 14 -3.50 -14.57 -5.87
C ALA A 14 -2.30 -15.48 -6.20
N VAL A 15 -1.31 -15.52 -5.30
CA VAL A 15 -0.12 -16.37 -5.45
C VAL A 15 0.13 -17.08 -4.12
N ASN A 16 0.16 -18.42 -4.16
CA ASN A 16 0.42 -19.25 -2.97
C ASN A 16 -0.49 -18.91 -1.78
N GLY A 17 -1.77 -18.65 -2.05
CA GLY A 17 -2.73 -18.32 -1.00
C GLY A 17 -2.67 -16.88 -0.50
N VAL A 18 -1.81 -16.06 -1.07
CA VAL A 18 -1.70 -14.63 -0.74
C VAL A 18 -2.30 -13.82 -1.87
N THR A 19 -3.24 -12.94 -1.56
CA THR A 19 -3.82 -12.03 -2.53
C THR A 19 -3.10 -10.68 -2.45
N LYS A 20 -2.66 -10.18 -3.60
CA LYS A 20 -2.04 -8.87 -3.74
C LYS A 20 -2.92 -7.98 -4.59
N PHE A 21 -2.88 -6.69 -4.34
CA PHE A 21 -3.66 -5.72 -5.12
C PHE A 21 -2.92 -4.40 -5.24
N VAL A 22 -3.32 -3.60 -6.21
CA VAL A 22 -2.82 -2.23 -6.40
C VAL A 22 -3.89 -1.27 -5.87
N GLY A 23 -3.48 -0.30 -5.10
CA GLY A 23 -4.41 0.69 -4.57
C GLY A 23 -3.69 1.93 -4.06
N VAL A 24 -4.48 2.90 -3.64
CA VAL A 24 -3.99 4.14 -3.04
C VAL A 24 -4.37 4.13 -1.56
N VAL A 25 -3.39 4.34 -0.69
CA VAL A 25 -3.62 4.35 0.75
C VAL A 25 -3.22 5.70 1.34
N PHE A 26 -3.92 6.08 2.39
CA PHE A 26 -3.64 7.29 3.16
C PHE A 26 -3.20 6.87 4.56
N ALA A 27 -2.17 7.54 5.08
CA ALA A 27 -1.70 7.33 6.44
C ALA A 27 -1.50 8.67 7.14
N ASP A 28 -1.62 8.67 8.46
CA ASP A 28 -1.36 9.88 9.25
C ASP A 28 0.12 10.24 9.23
N MET A 29 0.99 9.23 9.27
CA MET A 29 2.46 9.44 9.32
C MET A 29 3.16 8.42 8.43
N LYS A 30 4.37 8.77 7.94
CA LYS A 30 5.20 7.86 7.15
C LYS A 30 5.41 6.52 7.85
N THR A 31 5.60 6.54 9.17
CA THR A 31 5.89 5.33 9.95
C THR A 31 4.73 4.34 9.98
N ASP A 32 3.53 4.76 9.58
CA ASP A 32 2.38 3.87 9.47
C ASP A 32 2.42 3.05 8.19
N ILE A 33 3.24 3.43 7.22
CA ILE A 33 3.40 2.72 5.96
C ILE A 33 4.60 1.78 6.09
N THR A 34 4.33 0.48 6.08
CA THR A 34 5.35 -0.54 6.29
C THR A 34 5.47 -1.45 5.08
N ASP A 35 6.62 -2.10 4.94
CA ASP A 35 6.88 -3.03 3.84
C ASP A 35 5.90 -4.20 3.87
N ASN A 36 5.44 -4.61 2.72
CA ASN A 36 4.50 -5.73 2.55
C ASN A 36 3.25 -5.60 3.43
N MET A 37 2.79 -4.37 3.66
CA MET A 37 1.63 -4.14 4.51
C MET A 37 0.36 -4.69 3.87
N THR A 38 -0.62 -4.98 4.71
CA THR A 38 -1.90 -5.53 4.26
C THR A 38 -3.04 -4.59 4.59
N ILE A 39 -4.08 -4.63 3.74
CA ILE A 39 -5.36 -3.97 3.99
C ILE A 39 -6.42 -5.07 3.86
N ASP A 40 -7.17 -5.31 4.94
CA ASP A 40 -8.21 -6.35 4.97
C ASP A 40 -7.69 -7.72 4.52
N GLY A 41 -6.44 -8.03 4.92
CA GLY A 41 -5.83 -9.34 4.64
C GLY A 41 -5.13 -9.46 3.30
N ASP A 42 -5.26 -8.48 2.42
CA ASP A 42 -4.60 -8.49 1.10
C ASP A 42 -3.38 -7.58 1.10
N VAL A 43 -2.32 -8.02 0.42
CA VAL A 43 -1.03 -7.31 0.39
C VAL A 43 -1.04 -6.24 -0.69
N LEU A 44 -0.49 -5.05 -0.38
CA LEU A 44 -0.29 -4.01 -1.37
C LEU A 44 0.87 -4.38 -2.29
N ASP A 45 0.59 -4.43 -3.59
CA ASP A 45 1.53 -4.84 -4.62
C ASP A 45 2.26 -3.64 -5.22
N PHE A 46 3.27 -3.91 -6.05
CA PHE A 46 4.02 -2.84 -6.72
C PHE A 46 3.07 -1.99 -7.59
N GLY A 47 3.37 -0.72 -7.66
CA GLY A 47 2.52 0.26 -8.33
C GLY A 47 1.51 0.93 -7.42
N SER A 48 1.32 0.43 -6.19
CA SER A 48 0.49 1.09 -5.19
C SER A 48 1.13 2.40 -4.74
N ILE A 49 0.28 3.34 -4.34
CA ILE A 49 0.71 4.66 -3.91
C ILE A 49 0.24 4.89 -2.48
N ALA A 50 1.10 5.47 -1.67
CA ALA A 50 0.75 5.90 -0.32
C ALA A 50 1.01 7.39 -0.17
N TYR A 51 0.17 8.08 0.59
CA TYR A 51 0.42 9.47 0.92
C TYR A 51 -0.01 9.76 2.35
N THR A 52 0.58 10.80 2.93
CA THR A 52 0.30 11.21 4.30
C THR A 52 -0.43 12.54 4.33
N LYS A 53 -0.95 12.90 5.50
CA LYS A 53 -1.62 14.19 5.67
C LYS A 53 -0.67 15.38 5.48
N ASP A 54 0.64 15.16 5.55
CA ASP A 54 1.65 16.18 5.26
C ASP A 54 2.05 16.21 3.79
N LEU A 55 1.29 15.51 2.93
CA LEU A 55 1.49 15.45 1.48
C LEU A 55 2.80 14.78 1.08
N GLU A 56 3.33 13.91 1.91
CA GLU A 56 4.44 13.04 1.54
C GLU A 56 3.88 11.85 0.76
N VAL A 57 4.58 11.45 -0.29
CA VAL A 57 4.11 10.42 -1.21
C VAL A 57 5.15 9.32 -1.35
N ALA A 58 4.71 8.07 -1.40
CA ALA A 58 5.55 6.92 -1.64
C ALA A 58 4.94 6.02 -2.70
N THR A 59 5.79 5.28 -3.39
CA THR A 59 5.36 4.23 -4.32
C THR A 59 5.89 2.89 -3.86
N CYS A 60 5.09 1.84 -4.06
CA CYS A 60 5.46 0.48 -3.69
C CYS A 60 6.20 -0.19 -4.85
N ASP A 61 7.36 -0.77 -4.58
CA ASP A 61 8.13 -1.49 -5.59
C ASP A 61 7.80 -3.00 -5.59
N SER A 62 8.44 -3.74 -6.48
CA SER A 62 8.16 -5.17 -6.65
C SER A 62 8.56 -6.03 -5.46
N THR A 63 9.35 -5.49 -4.53
CA THR A 63 9.74 -6.21 -3.31
C THR A 63 8.80 -5.90 -2.13
N GLY A 64 7.82 -5.04 -2.34
CA GLY A 64 6.92 -4.62 -1.29
C GLY A 64 7.44 -3.46 -0.46
N HIS A 65 8.57 -2.90 -0.83
CA HIS A 65 9.18 -1.76 -0.15
C HIS A 65 8.63 -0.44 -0.67
N TRP A 66 8.46 0.52 0.22
CA TRP A 66 7.96 1.85 -0.13
C TRP A 66 9.11 2.81 -0.33
N ASN A 67 9.10 3.49 -1.48
CA ASN A 67 10.09 4.49 -1.84
C ASN A 67 9.45 5.88 -1.75
N TRP A 68 9.92 6.68 -0.82
CA TRP A 68 9.38 8.02 -0.61
C TRP A 68 9.99 9.02 -1.60
N ILE A 69 9.13 9.84 -2.16
CA ILE A 69 9.53 10.86 -3.14
C ILE A 69 9.97 12.14 -2.43
#